data_2e4632d689cc33d134828cca2f9c9ba9
#
_entry.id   2e4632d689cc33d134828cca2f9c9ba9
#
_cell.length_a   1.000
_cell.length_b   1.000
_cell.length_c   1.000
_cell.angle_alpha   90.00
_cell.angle_beta   90.00
_cell.angle_gamma   90.00
#
_symmetry.space_group_name_H-M   'P 1'
#
loop_
_entity.id
_entity.type
_entity.pdbx_description
1 polymer ?
#
loop_
_entity_poly.entity_id
_entity_poly.type
_entity_poly.pdbx_seq_one_letter_code
_entity_poly.pdbx_strand_id
1 'polypeptide(L)'
;MKPTFILLVITISGILTAQAADYVMLSPLDTAALPAIPAKDCGGMLVRNALMNDALWESTKRQLTRQQFSHESVYKLMLKLYRNTHKHYVTFPVTYWSQTPQGDSLLVSGRVYLPKHRYLNGIVIANHYTMTSDMEVPSNMLSMESIFAMKDYAVIMPDYVGYGISSEQTHPYLHWRNAAQTAIDLLNCMPALLDYYGYTYPLDVVVTGYSQGGAVALGVTRIIEETDSLWMIRKLYAGAGPYDPAGTYLYSIERNEMGIPAAIPLIVMGLNDAYNMDWGLSDFFLEPMLSHYEEWVGSKRYTVEQINQLMGSNIMSELMTEEALDLSSPQADMLYELLLWNSNVGYDLQSPAYFLHSVEDDVMPLLNTLNLESKMPDNTGKEYDLNDYGSHLEANIQFMKSVYQDL
;
A
#
# COMPACT_ATOMS: atom_id res chain seq x y z
N MET A 1 11.90 21.11 -14.63
CA MET A 1 11.04 20.62 -13.54
C MET A 1 10.06 21.65 -12.97
N LYS A 2 10.39 22.95 -12.80
CA LYS A 2 9.45 23.94 -12.22
C LYS A 2 8.10 24.13 -12.94
N PRO A 3 7.96 24.11 -14.28
CA PRO A 3 6.67 24.39 -14.94
C PRO A 3 5.63 23.27 -14.80
N THR A 4 6.06 22.00 -14.82
CA THR A 4 5.15 20.84 -14.79
C THR A 4 4.47 20.67 -13.44
N PHE A 5 5.19 20.96 -12.35
CA PHE A 5 4.66 20.90 -10.98
C PHE A 5 3.58 21.95 -10.71
N ILE A 6 3.77 23.17 -11.25
CA ILE A 6 2.80 24.28 -11.13
C ILE A 6 1.53 23.92 -11.91
N LEU A 7 1.67 23.32 -13.10
CA LEU A 7 0.53 22.92 -13.91
C LEU A 7 -0.32 21.82 -13.24
N LEU A 8 0.32 20.84 -12.57
CA LEU A 8 -0.36 19.78 -11.83
C LEU A 8 -1.20 20.35 -10.68
N VAL A 9 -0.65 21.31 -9.93
CA VAL A 9 -1.36 21.97 -8.82
C VAL A 9 -2.57 22.74 -9.33
N ILE A 10 -2.44 23.44 -10.46
CA ILE A 10 -3.53 24.22 -11.07
C ILE A 10 -4.61 23.28 -11.61
N THR A 11 -4.23 22.17 -12.27
CA THR A 11 -5.17 21.21 -12.84
C THR A 11 -6.00 20.52 -11.75
N ILE A 12 -5.36 20.03 -10.70
CA ILE A 12 -6.06 19.42 -9.56
C ILE A 12 -6.91 20.45 -8.83
N SER A 13 -6.41 21.67 -8.64
CA SER A 13 -7.19 22.75 -7.99
C SER A 13 -8.37 23.20 -8.84
N GLY A 14 -8.26 23.23 -10.15
CA GLY A 14 -9.35 23.56 -11.07
C GLY A 14 -10.45 22.50 -11.09
N ILE A 15 -10.07 21.22 -11.08
CA ILE A 15 -11.02 20.10 -11.01
C ILE A 15 -11.74 20.10 -9.66
N LEU A 16 -11.01 20.37 -8.57
CA LEU A 16 -11.57 20.43 -7.22
C LEU A 16 -12.65 21.52 -7.03
N THR A 17 -12.60 22.61 -7.80
CA THR A 17 -13.56 23.71 -7.69
C THR A 17 -14.80 23.50 -8.56
N ALA A 18 -14.71 22.78 -9.67
CA ALA A 18 -15.82 22.59 -10.60
C ALA A 18 -16.84 21.54 -10.13
N GLN A 19 -16.43 20.52 -9.36
CA GLN A 19 -17.31 19.45 -8.88
C GLN A 19 -17.96 19.72 -7.52
N ALA A 20 -17.61 20.81 -6.85
CA ALA A 20 -18.11 21.12 -5.50
C ALA A 20 -19.60 21.57 -5.47
N ALA A 21 -20.24 21.78 -6.61
CA ALA A 21 -21.55 22.46 -6.67
C ALA A 21 -22.77 21.55 -6.49
N ASP A 22 -22.65 20.22 -6.68
CA ASP A 22 -23.80 19.31 -6.76
C ASP A 22 -23.93 18.26 -5.65
N TYR A 23 -23.13 18.35 -4.58
CA TYR A 23 -23.17 17.32 -3.53
C TYR A 23 -24.31 17.53 -2.53
N VAL A 24 -25.22 16.56 -2.46
CA VAL A 24 -26.15 16.44 -1.34
C VAL A 24 -25.33 16.14 -0.07
N MET A 25 -25.31 17.09 0.85
CA MET A 25 -24.69 16.88 2.16
C MET A 25 -25.34 15.69 2.85
N LEU A 26 -24.55 14.63 3.09
CA LEU A 26 -24.94 13.65 4.10
C LEU A 26 -25.11 14.43 5.41
N SER A 27 -26.24 14.21 6.11
CA SER A 27 -26.35 14.67 7.49
C SER A 27 -25.10 14.21 8.25
N PRO A 28 -24.53 14.98 9.18
CA PRO A 28 -23.42 14.54 9.99
C PRO A 28 -23.73 13.13 10.46
N LEU A 29 -22.88 12.16 10.12
CA LEU A 29 -22.98 10.84 10.71
C LEU A 29 -22.89 11.10 12.21
N ASP A 30 -23.98 10.80 12.90
CA ASP A 30 -24.03 10.95 14.34
C ASP A 30 -22.83 10.17 14.89
N THR A 31 -21.97 10.84 15.62
CA THR A 31 -20.73 10.26 16.17
C THR A 31 -21.00 9.24 17.28
N ALA A 32 -22.28 8.92 17.54
CA ALA A 32 -22.67 7.77 18.32
C ALA A 32 -22.03 6.52 17.70
N ALA A 33 -21.42 5.70 18.53
CA ALA A 33 -20.74 4.45 18.14
C ALA A 33 -21.60 3.71 17.11
N LEU A 34 -21.11 3.61 15.88
CA LEU A 34 -21.81 2.87 14.85
C LEU A 34 -21.95 1.42 15.32
N PRO A 35 -23.12 0.80 15.18
CA PRO A 35 -23.32 -0.58 15.61
C PRO A 35 -22.35 -1.49 14.86
N ALA A 36 -21.79 -2.46 15.56
CA ALA A 36 -21.02 -3.52 14.93
C ALA A 36 -21.88 -4.23 13.89
N ILE A 37 -21.37 -4.38 12.68
CA ILE A 37 -22.03 -5.18 11.65
C ILE A 37 -21.87 -6.65 12.04
N PRO A 38 -22.94 -7.47 12.05
CA PRO A 38 -22.86 -8.86 12.48
C PRO A 38 -21.84 -9.66 11.66
N ALA A 39 -20.95 -10.39 12.33
CA ALA A 39 -19.86 -11.16 11.71
C ALA A 39 -20.34 -12.12 10.61
N LYS A 40 -21.51 -12.74 10.78
CA LYS A 40 -22.12 -13.66 9.79
C LYS A 40 -22.53 -12.98 8.48
N ASP A 41 -22.70 -11.66 8.47
CA ASP A 41 -23.20 -10.92 7.32
C ASP A 41 -22.07 -10.29 6.48
N CYS A 42 -20.88 -10.05 7.10
CA CYS A 42 -19.76 -9.42 6.40
C CYS A 42 -18.39 -9.67 7.06
N GLY A 43 -18.18 -10.79 7.71
CA GLY A 43 -16.93 -11.07 8.43
C GLY A 43 -16.72 -10.24 9.69
N GLY A 44 -17.74 -9.48 10.16
CA GLY A 44 -17.70 -8.77 11.44
C GLY A 44 -16.93 -7.46 11.43
N MET A 45 -17.13 -6.61 10.42
CA MET A 45 -16.54 -5.28 10.44
C MET A 45 -17.12 -4.43 11.57
N LEU A 46 -16.24 -3.88 12.40
CA LEU A 46 -16.54 -2.85 13.38
C LEU A 46 -16.03 -1.51 12.91
N VAL A 47 -16.93 -0.55 12.70
CA VAL A 47 -16.57 0.84 12.43
C VAL A 47 -16.23 1.50 13.76
N ARG A 48 -14.97 1.88 13.94
CA ARG A 48 -14.54 2.67 15.09
C ARG A 48 -15.06 4.10 14.95
N ASN A 49 -15.27 4.78 16.07
CA ASN A 49 -15.77 6.16 16.12
C ASN A 49 -15.25 6.98 14.97
N ALA A 50 -16.15 7.52 14.14
CA ALA A 50 -15.79 8.44 13.10
C ALA A 50 -14.99 9.58 13.74
N LEU A 51 -13.67 9.57 13.56
CA LEU A 51 -12.86 10.71 13.93
C LEU A 51 -13.39 11.87 13.10
N MET A 52 -13.73 12.97 13.78
CA MET A 52 -14.08 14.21 13.08
C MET A 52 -12.99 14.45 12.04
N ASN A 53 -13.35 14.66 10.79
CA ASN A 53 -12.39 14.90 9.71
C ASN A 53 -11.34 15.96 10.10
N ASP A 54 -11.75 16.97 10.88
CA ASP A 54 -10.86 18.03 11.35
C ASP A 54 -9.80 17.54 12.35
N ALA A 55 -10.14 16.65 13.28
CA ALA A 55 -9.17 16.09 14.24
C ALA A 55 -8.16 15.18 13.55
N LEU A 56 -8.63 14.36 12.61
CA LEU A 56 -7.77 13.50 11.79
C LEU A 56 -6.87 14.35 10.89
N TRP A 57 -7.40 15.42 10.29
CA TRP A 57 -6.62 16.36 9.51
C TRP A 57 -5.50 17.02 10.33
N GLU A 58 -5.79 17.50 11.54
CA GLU A 58 -4.77 18.10 12.40
C GLU A 58 -3.74 17.07 12.88
N SER A 59 -4.13 15.81 13.06
CA SER A 59 -3.20 14.72 13.35
C SER A 59 -2.28 14.46 12.15
N THR A 60 -2.85 14.25 10.96
CA THR A 60 -2.11 14.05 9.71
C THR A 60 -1.15 15.21 9.45
N LYS A 61 -1.59 16.45 9.62
CA LYS A 61 -0.75 17.63 9.45
C LYS A 61 0.44 17.64 10.41
N ARG A 62 0.25 17.24 11.68
CA ARG A 62 1.35 17.14 12.66
C ARG A 62 2.34 16.06 12.28
N GLN A 63 1.87 14.92 11.77
CA GLN A 63 2.73 13.83 11.31
C GLN A 63 3.54 14.26 10.07
N LEU A 64 2.88 14.82 9.05
CA LEU A 64 3.53 15.37 7.86
C LEU A 64 4.58 16.44 8.20
N THR A 65 4.35 17.23 9.25
CA THR A 65 5.32 18.24 9.70
C THR A 65 6.55 17.60 10.36
N ARG A 66 6.41 16.40 10.94
CA ARG A 66 7.50 15.64 11.56
C ARG A 66 8.29 14.79 10.55
N GLN A 67 7.67 14.40 9.46
CA GLN A 67 8.35 13.73 8.36
C GLN A 67 9.26 14.75 7.67
N GLN A 68 10.55 14.47 7.60
CA GLN A 68 11.49 15.29 6.86
C GLN A 68 11.36 14.97 5.37
N PHE A 69 10.41 15.58 4.69
CA PHE A 69 10.37 15.50 3.23
C PHE A 69 11.60 16.19 2.64
N SER A 70 12.37 15.48 1.87
CA SER A 70 13.53 16.01 1.14
C SER A 70 13.16 17.17 0.22
N HIS A 71 11.88 17.27 -0.19
CA HIS A 71 11.35 18.32 -1.04
C HIS A 71 10.18 19.07 -0.39
N GLU A 72 10.42 20.29 0.05
CA GLU A 72 9.40 21.20 0.62
C GLU A 72 8.19 21.41 -0.30
N SER A 73 8.40 21.29 -1.62
CA SER A 73 7.34 21.40 -2.62
C SER A 73 6.34 20.25 -2.57
N VAL A 74 6.82 19.02 -2.32
CA VAL A 74 5.97 17.81 -2.17
C VAL A 74 5.12 17.95 -0.91
N TYR A 75 5.72 18.32 0.19
CA TYR A 75 5.01 18.57 1.45
C TYR A 75 3.89 19.61 1.29
N LYS A 76 4.19 20.76 0.65
CA LYS A 76 3.19 21.80 0.39
C LYS A 76 2.06 21.33 -0.52
N LEU A 77 2.39 20.49 -1.52
CA LEU A 77 1.38 19.90 -2.40
C LEU A 77 0.46 18.94 -1.62
N MET A 78 1.02 18.05 -0.81
CA MET A 78 0.26 17.12 0.02
C MET A 78 -0.65 17.86 0.99
N LEU A 79 -0.14 18.86 1.72
CA LEU A 79 -0.97 19.69 2.61
C LEU A 79 -2.13 20.36 1.88
N LYS A 80 -1.90 20.85 0.66
CA LYS A 80 -2.94 21.51 -0.14
C LYS A 80 -4.00 20.50 -0.61
N LEU A 81 -3.59 19.32 -1.04
CA LEU A 81 -4.49 18.23 -1.44
C LEU A 81 -5.37 17.81 -0.25
N TYR A 82 -4.80 17.43 0.86
CA TYR A 82 -5.55 17.02 2.05
C TYR A 82 -6.51 18.12 2.53
N ARG A 83 -6.08 19.38 2.55
CA ARG A 83 -6.93 20.50 2.97
C ARG A 83 -8.17 20.67 2.10
N ASN A 84 -8.09 20.33 0.82
CA ASN A 84 -9.19 20.46 -0.11
C ASN A 84 -10.08 19.22 -0.16
N THR A 85 -9.50 18.03 -0.05
CA THR A 85 -10.22 16.76 -0.24
C THR A 85 -11.06 16.33 0.95
N HIS A 86 -10.59 16.53 2.19
CA HIS A 86 -11.26 16.04 3.40
C HIS A 86 -12.70 16.54 3.59
N LYS A 87 -13.10 17.61 2.87
CA LYS A 87 -14.47 18.16 2.89
C LYS A 87 -15.43 17.41 1.98
N HIS A 88 -14.94 16.55 1.08
CA HIS A 88 -15.74 15.89 0.05
C HIS A 88 -16.13 14.46 0.40
N TYR A 89 -15.54 13.89 1.43
CA TYR A 89 -15.86 12.54 1.90
C TYR A 89 -16.03 12.50 3.42
N VAL A 90 -16.60 11.43 3.90
CA VAL A 90 -16.52 11.00 5.30
C VAL A 90 -15.55 9.82 5.38
N THR A 91 -14.86 9.67 6.51
CA THR A 91 -13.87 8.59 6.66
C THR A 91 -13.93 7.95 8.03
N PHE A 92 -13.66 6.66 8.09
CA PHE A 92 -13.70 5.86 9.30
C PHE A 92 -12.49 4.94 9.37
N PRO A 93 -11.80 4.85 10.52
CA PRO A 93 -11.00 3.68 10.81
C PRO A 93 -11.95 2.49 11.06
N VAL A 94 -11.61 1.34 10.52
CA VAL A 94 -12.41 0.12 10.65
C VAL A 94 -11.57 -1.02 11.22
N THR A 95 -12.21 -1.99 11.83
CA THR A 95 -11.61 -3.28 12.17
C THR A 95 -12.48 -4.40 11.62
N TYR A 96 -11.84 -5.44 11.13
CA TYR A 96 -12.50 -6.56 10.49
C TYR A 96 -11.66 -7.84 10.66
N TRP A 97 -12.28 -8.99 10.45
CA TRP A 97 -11.59 -10.26 10.52
C TRP A 97 -10.85 -10.56 9.21
N SER A 98 -9.63 -11.03 9.35
CA SER A 98 -8.79 -11.57 8.31
C SER A 98 -8.02 -12.77 8.86
N GLN A 99 -6.87 -13.10 8.30
CA GLN A 99 -6.07 -14.24 8.71
C GLN A 99 -4.57 -13.94 8.70
N THR A 100 -3.83 -14.66 9.54
CA THR A 100 -2.36 -14.70 9.49
C THR A 100 -1.89 -15.42 8.22
N PRO A 101 -0.60 -15.36 7.85
CA PRO A 101 -0.06 -16.18 6.78
C PRO A 101 -0.31 -17.68 6.94
N GLN A 102 -0.42 -18.17 8.19
CA GLN A 102 -0.69 -19.56 8.52
C GLN A 102 -2.18 -19.92 8.47
N GLY A 103 -3.07 -18.95 8.24
CA GLY A 103 -4.52 -19.15 8.12
C GLY A 103 -5.30 -19.01 9.44
N ASP A 104 -4.66 -18.59 10.52
CA ASP A 104 -5.35 -18.35 11.78
C ASP A 104 -6.14 -17.05 11.73
N SER A 105 -7.36 -17.06 12.27
CA SER A 105 -8.22 -15.88 12.30
C SER A 105 -7.57 -14.75 13.11
N LEU A 106 -7.51 -13.57 12.53
CA LEU A 106 -6.91 -12.39 13.11
C LEU A 106 -7.77 -11.15 12.88
N LEU A 107 -7.92 -10.32 13.92
CA LEU A 107 -8.54 -9.01 13.78
C LEU A 107 -7.50 -8.01 13.23
N VAL A 108 -7.84 -7.38 12.11
CA VAL A 108 -7.00 -6.38 11.43
C VAL A 108 -7.74 -5.05 11.31
N SER A 109 -7.04 -4.02 10.88
CA SER A 109 -7.62 -2.69 10.70
C SER A 109 -7.35 -2.10 9.31
N GLY A 110 -8.00 -0.98 9.06
CA GLY A 110 -7.87 -0.21 7.84
C GLY A 110 -8.71 1.04 7.90
N ARG A 111 -8.89 1.67 6.76
CA ARG A 111 -9.70 2.89 6.63
C ARG A 111 -10.61 2.83 5.42
N VAL A 112 -11.78 3.41 5.59
CA VAL A 112 -12.78 3.60 4.52
C VAL A 112 -12.98 5.09 4.32
N TYR A 113 -13.05 5.52 3.05
CA TYR A 113 -13.46 6.86 2.63
C TYR A 113 -14.71 6.73 1.78
N LEU A 114 -15.79 7.40 2.18
CA LEU A 114 -17.05 7.41 1.46
C LEU A 114 -17.35 8.81 0.93
N PRO A 115 -17.57 8.96 -0.38
CA PRO A 115 -18.03 10.21 -0.95
C PRO A 115 -19.32 10.71 -0.27
N LYS A 116 -19.54 12.01 -0.23
CA LYS A 116 -20.82 12.56 0.23
C LYS A 116 -21.96 12.28 -0.75
N HIS A 117 -21.64 12.03 -2.01
CA HIS A 117 -22.58 11.58 -3.01
C HIS A 117 -22.87 10.07 -2.83
N ARG A 118 -24.15 9.68 -2.92
CA ARG A 118 -24.58 8.30 -2.58
C ARG A 118 -24.62 7.33 -3.75
N TYR A 119 -24.38 7.79 -4.96
CA TYR A 119 -24.27 6.95 -6.15
C TYR A 119 -22.80 6.80 -6.48
N LEU A 120 -22.27 5.61 -6.24
CA LEU A 120 -20.86 5.34 -6.45
C LEU A 120 -20.58 4.86 -7.87
N ASN A 121 -19.43 5.23 -8.40
CA ASN A 121 -18.88 4.70 -9.64
C ASN A 121 -18.21 3.33 -9.44
N GLY A 122 -18.00 2.90 -8.20
CA GLY A 122 -17.38 1.64 -7.83
C GLY A 122 -16.63 1.76 -6.50
N ILE A 123 -15.78 0.79 -6.23
CA ILE A 123 -14.88 0.77 -5.08
C ILE A 123 -13.44 0.81 -5.57
N VAL A 124 -12.61 1.67 -4.99
CA VAL A 124 -11.16 1.65 -5.17
C VAL A 124 -10.54 0.91 -3.99
N ILE A 125 -9.83 -0.17 -4.26
CA ILE A 125 -8.96 -0.84 -3.30
C ILE A 125 -7.58 -0.22 -3.47
N ALA A 126 -7.17 0.60 -2.52
CA ALA A 126 -5.88 1.28 -2.54
C ALA A 126 -4.91 0.60 -1.58
N ASN A 127 -3.88 0.02 -2.14
CA ASN A 127 -2.86 -0.73 -1.42
C ASN A 127 -1.66 0.19 -1.14
N HIS A 128 -1.31 0.35 0.15
CA HIS A 128 -0.28 1.30 0.54
C HIS A 128 1.14 0.79 0.25
N TYR A 129 2.06 1.74 0.12
CA TYR A 129 3.50 1.50 -0.03
C TYR A 129 4.13 1.00 1.28
N THR A 130 5.43 0.71 1.29
CA THR A 130 6.18 0.26 2.48
C THR A 130 6.07 1.26 3.61
N MET A 131 5.56 0.81 4.74
CA MET A 131 5.49 1.53 6.00
C MET A 131 6.16 0.70 7.08
N THR A 132 6.77 1.37 8.06
CA THR A 132 7.42 0.73 9.23
C THR A 132 6.88 1.27 10.54
N SER A 133 6.12 2.37 10.48
CA SER A 133 5.54 3.02 11.65
C SER A 133 4.02 2.88 11.68
N ASP A 134 3.48 2.45 12.81
CA ASP A 134 2.04 2.44 13.07
C ASP A 134 1.37 3.82 12.96
N MET A 135 2.16 4.89 13.04
CA MET A 135 1.63 6.24 12.89
C MET A 135 1.27 6.59 11.44
N GLU A 136 1.82 5.86 10.47
CA GLU A 136 1.65 6.14 9.03
C GLU A 136 0.53 5.32 8.40
N VAL A 137 0.07 4.26 9.07
CA VAL A 137 -0.91 3.34 8.49
C VAL A 137 -2.28 3.99 8.24
N PRO A 138 -3.05 3.50 7.28
CA PRO A 138 -4.33 4.09 6.88
C PRO A 138 -5.31 4.30 8.05
N SER A 139 -5.38 3.39 9.03
CA SER A 139 -6.27 3.56 10.18
C SER A 139 -5.89 4.75 11.08
N ASN A 140 -4.64 5.20 11.05
CA ASN A 140 -4.12 6.27 11.90
C ASN A 140 -3.88 7.60 11.18
N MET A 141 -3.72 7.58 9.84
CA MET A 141 -3.43 8.76 9.04
C MET A 141 -4.33 8.85 7.81
N LEU A 142 -4.57 10.07 7.30
CA LEU A 142 -5.18 10.27 5.99
C LEU A 142 -4.16 9.96 4.89
N SER A 143 -4.56 9.16 3.92
CA SER A 143 -3.74 8.81 2.77
C SER A 143 -4.06 9.67 1.56
N MET A 144 -3.10 9.82 0.64
CA MET A 144 -3.29 10.56 -0.61
C MET A 144 -4.38 9.94 -1.49
N GLU A 145 -4.50 8.63 -1.46
CA GLU A 145 -5.48 7.83 -2.21
C GLU A 145 -6.93 8.22 -1.89
N SER A 146 -7.16 8.90 -0.76
CA SER A 146 -8.45 9.51 -0.42
C SER A 146 -8.99 10.46 -1.50
N ILE A 147 -8.13 10.98 -2.40
CA ILE A 147 -8.56 11.82 -3.54
C ILE A 147 -9.50 11.07 -4.49
N PHE A 148 -9.40 9.76 -4.59
CA PHE A 148 -10.27 8.96 -5.47
C PHE A 148 -11.75 9.02 -5.03
N ALA A 149 -12.01 9.30 -3.74
CA ALA A 149 -13.36 9.55 -3.26
C ALA A 149 -14.01 10.80 -3.88
N MET A 150 -13.22 11.70 -4.46
CA MET A 150 -13.75 12.86 -5.20
C MET A 150 -14.29 12.52 -6.59
N LYS A 151 -14.00 11.29 -7.05
CA LYS A 151 -14.52 10.73 -8.30
C LYS A 151 -15.71 9.80 -8.04
N ASP A 152 -16.39 9.97 -6.91
CA ASP A 152 -17.54 9.17 -6.49
C ASP A 152 -17.24 7.67 -6.35
N TYR A 153 -15.99 7.30 -5.99
CA TYR A 153 -15.63 5.95 -5.58
C TYR A 153 -15.58 5.85 -4.05
N ALA A 154 -16.11 4.77 -3.49
CA ALA A 154 -15.68 4.39 -2.14
C ALA A 154 -14.21 3.96 -2.20
N VAL A 155 -13.39 4.41 -1.24
CA VAL A 155 -11.97 4.01 -1.18
C VAL A 155 -11.74 3.22 0.08
N ILE A 156 -11.13 2.05 -0.05
CA ILE A 156 -10.76 1.20 1.07
C ILE A 156 -9.25 0.99 1.09
N MET A 157 -8.68 1.03 2.29
CA MET A 157 -7.25 0.88 2.52
C MET A 157 -7.03 -0.01 3.73
N PRO A 158 -6.55 -1.25 3.57
CA PRO A 158 -6.12 -2.10 4.68
C PRO A 158 -4.82 -1.57 5.31
N ASP A 159 -4.59 -1.85 6.60
CA ASP A 159 -3.30 -1.59 7.26
C ASP A 159 -2.30 -2.72 7.01
N TYR A 160 -2.75 -3.87 6.53
CA TYR A 160 -2.10 -5.18 6.49
C TYR A 160 -1.88 -5.79 7.89
N VAL A 161 -1.58 -7.10 7.93
CA VAL A 161 -1.17 -7.80 9.15
C VAL A 161 0.12 -7.18 9.69
N GLY A 162 0.21 -7.06 10.99
CA GLY A 162 1.37 -6.49 11.66
C GLY A 162 1.29 -5.00 11.92
N TYR A 163 0.19 -4.34 11.54
CA TYR A 163 -0.04 -2.92 11.78
C TYR A 163 -1.41 -2.63 12.37
N GLY A 164 -1.59 -1.42 12.89
CA GLY A 164 -2.83 -0.97 13.48
C GLY A 164 -3.24 -1.85 14.66
N ILE A 165 -4.43 -2.45 14.61
CA ILE A 165 -4.90 -3.30 15.72
C ILE A 165 -4.13 -4.62 15.85
N SER A 166 -3.46 -5.06 14.78
CA SER A 166 -2.64 -6.27 14.76
C SER A 166 -1.15 -5.99 14.94
N SER A 167 -0.77 -4.84 15.50
CA SER A 167 0.62 -4.38 15.61
C SER A 167 1.52 -5.28 16.45
N GLU A 168 0.95 -6.15 17.28
CA GLU A 168 1.69 -7.18 18.03
C GLU A 168 2.20 -8.34 17.13
N GLN A 169 1.68 -8.45 15.91
CA GLN A 169 2.13 -9.44 14.93
C GLN A 169 3.29 -8.89 14.12
N THR A 170 4.15 -9.77 13.61
CA THR A 170 5.14 -9.40 12.60
C THR A 170 4.42 -9.06 11.29
N HIS A 171 4.85 -7.99 10.61
CA HIS A 171 4.35 -7.71 9.27
C HIS A 171 4.97 -8.69 8.27
N PRO A 172 4.17 -9.54 7.57
CA PRO A 172 4.67 -10.51 6.59
C PRO A 172 5.03 -9.79 5.28
N TYR A 173 6.06 -8.94 5.34
CA TYR A 173 6.48 -8.12 4.21
C TYR A 173 6.85 -8.97 3.00
N LEU A 174 6.41 -8.56 1.82
CA LEU A 174 6.48 -9.29 0.54
C LEU A 174 5.67 -10.60 0.47
N HIS A 175 5.03 -11.05 1.53
CA HIS A 175 4.04 -12.13 1.45
C HIS A 175 2.74 -11.59 0.85
N TRP A 176 2.74 -11.34 -0.47
CA TRP A 176 1.65 -10.63 -1.15
C TRP A 176 0.27 -11.28 -0.96
N ARG A 177 0.20 -12.63 -0.85
CA ARG A 177 -1.07 -13.35 -0.64
C ARG A 177 -1.77 -12.92 0.64
N ASN A 178 -1.02 -12.77 1.73
CA ASN A 178 -1.59 -12.34 3.00
C ASN A 178 -2.03 -10.88 2.96
N ALA A 179 -1.18 -9.98 2.42
CA ALA A 179 -1.55 -8.58 2.28
C ALA A 179 -2.77 -8.38 1.35
N ALA A 180 -2.83 -9.10 0.23
CA ALA A 180 -3.98 -9.09 -0.67
C ALA A 180 -5.24 -9.65 0.00
N GLN A 181 -5.11 -10.70 0.82
CA GLN A 181 -6.24 -11.26 1.57
C GLN A 181 -6.86 -10.23 2.52
N THR A 182 -6.03 -9.43 3.23
CA THR A 182 -6.57 -8.37 4.10
C THR A 182 -7.37 -7.34 3.32
N ALA A 183 -6.95 -7.01 2.10
CA ALA A 183 -7.67 -6.08 1.23
C ALA A 183 -9.02 -6.65 0.74
N ILE A 184 -9.04 -7.93 0.40
CA ILE A 184 -10.25 -8.64 -0.06
C ILE A 184 -11.24 -8.81 1.10
N ASP A 185 -10.76 -9.14 2.30
CA ASP A 185 -11.62 -9.27 3.46
C ASP A 185 -12.29 -7.94 3.82
N LEU A 186 -11.57 -6.81 3.69
CA LEU A 186 -12.15 -5.49 3.82
C LEU A 186 -13.18 -5.20 2.71
N LEU A 187 -12.85 -5.54 1.45
CA LEU A 187 -13.76 -5.39 0.32
C LEU A 187 -15.08 -6.16 0.55
N ASN A 188 -14.99 -7.39 1.04
CA ASN A 188 -16.15 -8.23 1.31
C ASN A 188 -17.03 -7.71 2.46
N CYS A 189 -16.52 -6.82 3.29
CA CYS A 189 -17.31 -6.11 4.30
C CYS A 189 -18.06 -4.89 3.75
N MET A 190 -17.67 -4.38 2.57
CA MET A 190 -18.21 -3.13 2.03
C MET A 190 -19.71 -3.15 1.72
N PRO A 191 -20.30 -4.23 1.17
CA PRO A 191 -21.74 -4.27 0.90
C PRO A 191 -22.59 -3.90 2.14
N ALA A 192 -22.33 -4.53 3.28
CA ALA A 192 -23.06 -4.26 4.49
C ALA A 192 -22.89 -2.81 5.00
N LEU A 193 -21.68 -2.24 4.85
CA LEU A 193 -21.42 -0.85 5.21
C LEU A 193 -22.14 0.13 4.27
N LEU A 194 -22.06 -0.12 2.97
CA LEU A 194 -22.68 0.75 1.95
C LEU A 194 -24.20 0.72 2.04
N ASP A 195 -24.79 -0.47 2.21
CA ASP A 195 -26.23 -0.64 2.38
C ASP A 195 -26.74 0.04 3.67
N TYR A 196 -25.99 -0.09 4.77
CA TYR A 196 -26.32 0.57 6.03
C TYR A 196 -26.41 2.09 5.90
N TYR A 197 -25.50 2.70 5.10
CA TYR A 197 -25.50 4.13 4.84
C TYR A 197 -26.35 4.55 3.63
N GLY A 198 -27.01 3.60 2.95
CA GLY A 198 -27.91 3.86 1.83
C GLY A 198 -27.18 4.32 0.56
N TYR A 199 -26.02 3.74 0.28
CA TYR A 199 -25.33 3.94 -0.99
C TYR A 199 -25.88 3.01 -2.07
N THR A 200 -25.83 3.49 -3.32
CA THR A 200 -26.04 2.68 -4.51
C THR A 200 -24.69 2.53 -5.20
N TYR A 201 -24.29 1.30 -5.51
CA TYR A 201 -22.96 1.00 -6.05
C TYR A 201 -23.01 -0.19 -7.03
N PRO A 202 -22.16 -0.18 -8.06
CA PRO A 202 -21.91 -1.36 -8.90
C PRO A 202 -20.93 -2.30 -8.18
N LEU A 203 -20.85 -3.55 -8.67
CA LEU A 203 -19.85 -4.51 -8.18
C LEU A 203 -18.48 -4.33 -8.87
N ASP A 204 -18.27 -3.18 -9.48
CA ASP A 204 -17.00 -2.84 -10.14
C ASP A 204 -15.97 -2.37 -9.13
N VAL A 205 -14.76 -2.94 -9.21
CA VAL A 205 -13.63 -2.53 -8.40
C VAL A 205 -12.47 -2.07 -9.27
N VAL A 206 -11.80 -1.02 -8.79
CA VAL A 206 -10.51 -0.58 -9.29
C VAL A 206 -9.49 -0.95 -8.22
N VAL A 207 -8.43 -1.64 -8.62
CA VAL A 207 -7.35 -2.02 -7.70
C VAL A 207 -6.14 -1.15 -8.02
N THR A 208 -5.57 -0.51 -7.00
CA THR A 208 -4.42 0.37 -7.18
C THR A 208 -3.40 0.21 -6.07
N GLY A 209 -2.13 0.47 -6.38
CA GLY A 209 -1.05 0.49 -5.41
C GLY A 209 0.28 0.86 -6.04
N TYR A 210 1.17 1.43 -5.23
CA TYR A 210 2.51 1.83 -5.62
C TYR A 210 3.55 1.18 -4.71
N SER A 211 4.74 0.87 -5.24
CA SER A 211 5.80 0.20 -4.48
C SER A 211 5.31 -1.15 -3.91
N GLN A 212 5.46 -1.44 -2.62
CA GLN A 212 4.86 -2.65 -2.01
C GLN A 212 3.39 -2.79 -2.42
N GLY A 213 2.63 -1.69 -2.38
CA GLY A 213 1.22 -1.69 -2.77
C GLY A 213 0.98 -2.11 -4.22
N GLY A 214 1.94 -1.89 -5.12
CA GLY A 214 1.86 -2.34 -6.51
C GLY A 214 1.84 -3.87 -6.63
N ALA A 215 2.73 -4.56 -5.90
CA ALA A 215 2.73 -6.02 -5.86
C ALA A 215 1.47 -6.58 -5.17
N VAL A 216 1.01 -5.92 -4.10
CA VAL A 216 -0.23 -6.30 -3.41
C VAL A 216 -1.44 -6.08 -4.32
N ALA A 217 -1.50 -4.97 -5.07
CA ALA A 217 -2.58 -4.70 -6.03
C ALA A 217 -2.69 -5.78 -7.11
N LEU A 218 -1.55 -6.21 -7.66
CA LEU A 218 -1.52 -7.36 -8.59
C LEU A 218 -2.01 -8.63 -7.90
N GLY A 219 -1.60 -8.87 -6.65
CA GLY A 219 -2.05 -10.00 -5.84
C GLY A 219 -3.55 -9.99 -5.56
N VAL A 220 -4.14 -8.84 -5.22
CA VAL A 220 -5.60 -8.65 -5.05
C VAL A 220 -6.34 -9.00 -6.32
N THR A 221 -5.87 -8.46 -7.46
CA THR A 221 -6.47 -8.73 -8.77
C THR A 221 -6.43 -10.22 -9.07
N ARG A 222 -5.28 -10.87 -8.87
CA ARG A 222 -5.09 -12.30 -9.06
C ARG A 222 -6.05 -13.14 -8.22
N ILE A 223 -6.20 -12.86 -6.94
CA ILE A 223 -7.13 -13.63 -6.08
C ILE A 223 -8.57 -13.45 -6.55
N ILE A 224 -8.98 -12.24 -6.93
CA ILE A 224 -10.34 -12.00 -7.44
C ILE A 224 -10.57 -12.77 -8.74
N GLU A 225 -9.60 -12.84 -9.64
CA GLU A 225 -9.68 -13.57 -10.91
C GLU A 225 -9.66 -15.11 -10.72
N GLU A 226 -8.90 -15.60 -9.72
CA GLU A 226 -8.77 -17.05 -9.43
C GLU A 226 -9.95 -17.62 -8.62
N THR A 227 -10.84 -16.77 -8.07
CA THR A 227 -11.94 -17.19 -7.19
C THR A 227 -13.30 -16.86 -7.77
N ASP A 228 -14.36 -17.52 -7.28
CA ASP A 228 -15.76 -17.18 -7.60
C ASP A 228 -16.18 -15.89 -6.91
N SER A 229 -15.48 -14.81 -7.19
CA SER A 229 -15.73 -13.49 -6.61
C SER A 229 -16.98 -12.85 -7.21
N LEU A 230 -17.76 -12.14 -6.38
CA LEU A 230 -18.84 -11.28 -6.86
C LEU A 230 -18.31 -9.99 -7.52
N TRP A 231 -17.06 -9.63 -7.24
CA TRP A 231 -16.45 -8.38 -7.66
C TRP A 231 -15.87 -8.50 -9.08
N MET A 232 -16.07 -7.48 -9.89
CA MET A 232 -15.52 -7.39 -11.24
C MET A 232 -14.39 -6.37 -11.28
N ILE A 233 -13.20 -6.80 -11.69
CA ILE A 233 -12.07 -5.88 -11.86
C ILE A 233 -12.32 -5.01 -13.09
N ARG A 234 -12.50 -3.70 -12.86
CA ARG A 234 -12.59 -2.71 -13.93
C ARG A 234 -11.21 -2.43 -14.54
N LYS A 235 -10.21 -2.21 -13.71
CA LYS A 235 -8.81 -2.01 -14.09
C LYS A 235 -7.89 -2.12 -12.88
N LEU A 236 -6.71 -2.70 -13.11
CA LEU A 236 -5.57 -2.68 -12.20
C LEU A 236 -4.68 -1.49 -12.54
N TYR A 237 -4.23 -0.77 -11.51
CA TYR A 237 -3.15 0.21 -11.60
C TYR A 237 -2.07 -0.18 -10.62
N ALA A 238 -0.88 -0.52 -11.10
CA ALA A 238 0.22 -0.95 -10.25
C ALA A 238 1.51 -0.23 -10.65
N GLY A 239 2.10 0.50 -9.70
CA GLY A 239 3.30 1.29 -9.95
C GLY A 239 4.51 0.75 -9.22
N ALA A 240 5.66 0.62 -9.90
CA ALA A 240 6.99 0.34 -9.37
C ALA A 240 7.02 -0.70 -8.22
N GLY A 241 6.29 -1.80 -8.40
CA GLY A 241 6.14 -2.83 -7.38
C GLY A 241 7.24 -3.89 -7.41
N PRO A 242 7.54 -4.54 -6.26
CA PRO A 242 8.41 -5.71 -6.19
C PRO A 242 7.68 -6.96 -6.75
N TYR A 243 7.45 -6.98 -8.05
CA TYR A 243 6.76 -8.10 -8.72
C TYR A 243 7.64 -9.34 -8.83
N ASP A 244 8.97 -9.13 -8.89
CA ASP A 244 10.00 -10.16 -8.89
C ASP A 244 11.00 -9.94 -7.73
N PRO A 245 10.58 -10.26 -6.49
CA PRO A 245 11.44 -10.03 -5.34
C PRO A 245 12.70 -10.88 -5.35
N ALA A 246 12.67 -12.10 -5.93
CA ALA A 246 13.84 -12.93 -6.10
C ALA A 246 14.85 -12.30 -7.08
N GLY A 247 14.38 -11.79 -8.22
CA GLY A 247 15.22 -11.02 -9.16
C GLY A 247 15.78 -9.75 -8.52
N THR A 248 15.02 -9.06 -7.67
CA THR A 248 15.49 -7.89 -6.93
C THR A 248 16.61 -8.26 -5.96
N TYR A 249 16.50 -9.37 -5.25
CA TYR A 249 17.53 -9.85 -4.33
C TYR A 249 18.84 -10.16 -5.05
N LEU A 250 18.79 -10.90 -6.18
CA LEU A 250 19.97 -11.15 -7.01
C LEU A 250 20.61 -9.86 -7.51
N TYR A 251 19.80 -8.93 -8.00
CA TYR A 251 20.27 -7.65 -8.48
C TYR A 251 20.98 -6.84 -7.38
N SER A 252 20.43 -6.87 -6.16
CA SER A 252 21.00 -6.16 -5.01
C SER A 252 22.31 -6.80 -4.53
N ILE A 253 22.41 -8.13 -4.54
CA ILE A 253 23.67 -8.86 -4.23
C ILE A 253 24.75 -8.50 -5.25
N GLU A 254 24.43 -8.58 -6.55
CA GLU A 254 25.39 -8.30 -7.62
C GLU A 254 25.96 -6.88 -7.53
N ARG A 255 25.11 -5.90 -7.19
CA ARG A 255 25.51 -4.51 -7.04
C ARG A 255 26.05 -4.19 -5.64
N ASN A 256 25.89 -5.09 -4.71
CA ASN A 256 26.18 -4.89 -3.29
C ASN A 256 25.48 -3.63 -2.71
N GLU A 257 24.24 -3.35 -3.17
CA GLU A 257 23.52 -2.14 -2.83
C GLU A 257 22.01 -2.40 -2.74
N MET A 258 21.34 -1.71 -1.79
CA MET A 258 19.90 -1.76 -1.59
C MET A 258 19.31 -0.34 -1.59
N GLY A 259 18.28 -0.11 -2.43
CA GLY A 259 17.62 1.19 -2.53
C GLY A 259 16.90 1.64 -1.24
N ILE A 260 16.34 0.68 -0.49
CA ILE A 260 15.71 0.91 0.83
C ILE A 260 16.31 -0.08 1.85
N PRO A 261 17.37 0.26 2.56
CA PRO A 261 17.98 -0.60 3.59
C PRO A 261 16.97 -1.09 4.65
N ALA A 262 16.04 -0.26 5.08
CA ALA A 262 14.99 -0.62 6.04
C ALA A 262 14.09 -1.78 5.55
N ALA A 263 14.03 -2.07 4.25
CA ALA A 263 13.26 -3.19 3.72
C ALA A 263 13.94 -4.54 4.03
N ILE A 264 15.27 -4.58 4.20
CA ILE A 264 16.01 -5.83 4.45
C ILE A 264 15.47 -6.56 5.69
N PRO A 265 15.43 -5.95 6.89
CA PRO A 265 14.90 -6.62 8.08
C PRO A 265 13.38 -6.91 7.98
N LEU A 266 12.62 -6.09 7.27
CA LEU A 266 11.20 -6.38 7.02
C LEU A 266 11.03 -7.65 6.18
N ILE A 267 11.83 -7.82 5.12
CA ILE A 267 11.79 -8.99 4.23
C ILE A 267 12.16 -10.24 5.01
N VAL A 268 13.34 -10.25 5.62
CA VAL A 268 13.89 -11.44 6.28
C VAL A 268 12.98 -11.88 7.43
N MET A 269 12.67 -10.98 8.35
CA MET A 269 11.89 -11.34 9.54
C MET A 269 10.40 -11.50 9.24
N GLY A 270 9.87 -10.79 8.24
CA GLY A 270 8.51 -10.99 7.75
C GLY A 270 8.30 -12.37 7.12
N LEU A 271 9.25 -12.84 6.30
CA LEU A 271 9.22 -14.19 5.72
C LEU A 271 9.54 -15.25 6.76
N ASN A 272 10.48 -14.98 7.68
CA ASN A 272 10.76 -15.87 8.81
C ASN A 272 9.48 -16.25 9.58
N ASP A 273 8.71 -15.24 9.97
CA ASP A 273 7.45 -15.43 10.70
C ASP A 273 6.37 -16.08 9.80
N ALA A 274 6.20 -15.58 8.57
CA ALA A 274 5.17 -16.07 7.65
C ALA A 274 5.31 -17.56 7.32
N TYR A 275 6.54 -18.08 7.27
CA TYR A 275 6.84 -19.47 6.89
C TYR A 275 7.36 -20.31 8.07
N ASN A 276 7.38 -19.78 9.29
CA ASN A 276 7.89 -20.48 10.50
C ASN A 276 9.31 -21.03 10.32
N MET A 277 10.26 -20.17 9.89
CA MET A 277 11.63 -20.57 9.50
C MET A 277 12.49 -20.56 10.74
N ASP A 278 12.45 -20.36 11.81
CA ASP A 278 13.37 -20.40 12.98
C ASP A 278 14.74 -19.73 12.70
N TRP A 279 14.73 -18.63 11.98
CA TRP A 279 15.93 -17.82 11.70
C TRP A 279 16.23 -16.84 12.84
N GLY A 280 17.51 -16.80 13.27
CA GLY A 280 18.00 -15.78 14.17
C GLY A 280 18.40 -14.48 13.46
N LEU A 281 18.34 -13.36 14.16
CA LEU A 281 18.80 -12.07 13.61
C LEU A 281 20.28 -12.13 13.17
N SER A 282 21.13 -12.84 13.94
CA SER A 282 22.56 -13.01 13.65
C SER A 282 22.84 -13.86 12.41
N ASP A 283 21.87 -14.59 11.91
CA ASP A 283 22.04 -15.38 10.67
C ASP A 283 22.06 -14.47 9.43
N PHE A 284 21.48 -13.26 9.56
CA PHE A 284 21.31 -12.35 8.43
C PHE A 284 21.93 -10.96 8.63
N PHE A 285 21.98 -10.44 9.87
CA PHE A 285 22.29 -9.03 10.09
C PHE A 285 23.61 -8.81 10.82
N LEU A 286 24.29 -7.76 10.38
CA LEU A 286 25.38 -7.13 11.10
C LEU A 286 24.90 -5.98 11.98
N GLU A 287 25.82 -5.40 12.77
CA GLU A 287 25.53 -4.16 13.46
C GLU A 287 25.37 -2.99 12.48
N PRO A 288 24.50 -2.01 12.71
CA PRO A 288 23.77 -1.81 13.97
C PRO A 288 22.40 -2.54 14.04
N MET A 289 21.92 -3.16 12.96
CA MET A 289 20.59 -3.79 12.92
C MET A 289 20.46 -4.94 13.93
N LEU A 290 21.51 -5.74 14.11
CA LEU A 290 21.51 -6.88 15.02
C LEU A 290 21.12 -6.48 16.46
N SER A 291 21.66 -5.38 16.97
CA SER A 291 21.37 -4.91 18.33
C SER A 291 20.11 -4.05 18.46
N HIS A 292 19.61 -3.50 17.35
CA HIS A 292 18.54 -2.50 17.41
C HIS A 292 17.24 -2.92 16.68
N TYR A 293 17.16 -4.16 16.19
CA TYR A 293 15.98 -4.63 15.44
C TYR A 293 14.66 -4.37 16.18
N GLU A 294 14.58 -4.78 17.46
CA GLU A 294 13.36 -4.62 18.25
C GLU A 294 13.00 -3.15 18.48
N GLU A 295 14.00 -2.29 18.65
CA GLU A 295 13.76 -0.85 18.83
C GLU A 295 13.32 -0.20 17.52
N TRP A 296 14.02 -0.45 16.41
CA TRP A 296 13.81 0.28 15.16
C TRP A 296 12.68 -0.30 14.31
N VAL A 297 12.57 -1.62 14.23
CA VAL A 297 11.61 -2.34 13.40
C VAL A 297 10.48 -2.93 14.25
N GLY A 298 10.78 -3.73 15.24
CA GLY A 298 9.81 -4.41 16.10
C GLY A 298 8.87 -3.46 16.81
N SER A 299 9.36 -2.31 17.28
CA SER A 299 8.55 -1.31 17.98
C SER A 299 7.53 -0.59 17.11
N LYS A 300 7.71 -0.58 15.78
CA LYS A 300 6.86 0.13 14.79
C LYS A 300 6.68 1.62 15.06
N ARG A 301 7.72 2.26 15.60
CA ARG A 301 7.73 3.68 15.94
C ARG A 301 8.50 4.53 14.94
N TYR A 302 9.41 3.91 14.19
CA TYR A 302 10.31 4.58 13.26
C TYR A 302 9.79 4.44 11.83
N THR A 303 9.89 5.52 11.07
CA THR A 303 9.57 5.50 9.63
C THR A 303 10.70 4.85 8.84
N VAL A 304 10.43 4.43 7.61
CA VAL A 304 11.44 3.88 6.68
C VAL A 304 12.66 4.81 6.60
N GLU A 305 12.43 6.12 6.45
CA GLU A 305 13.51 7.10 6.33
C GLU A 305 14.36 7.16 7.61
N GLN A 306 13.72 7.12 8.79
CA GLN A 306 14.46 7.12 10.07
C GLN A 306 15.30 5.85 10.24
N ILE A 307 14.76 4.68 9.87
CA ILE A 307 15.52 3.43 9.93
C ILE A 307 16.69 3.48 8.95
N ASN A 308 16.49 3.92 7.71
CA ASN A 308 17.58 4.07 6.74
C ASN A 308 18.71 4.98 7.27
N GLN A 309 18.35 6.10 7.90
CA GLN A 309 19.33 7.00 8.51
C GLN A 309 20.08 6.35 9.67
N LEU A 310 19.40 5.57 10.50
CA LEU A 310 20.00 4.87 11.65
C LEU A 310 20.89 3.71 11.21
N MET A 311 20.54 3.01 10.13
CA MET A 311 21.40 1.98 9.53
C MET A 311 22.69 2.56 8.95
N GLY A 312 22.65 3.79 8.44
CA GLY A 312 23.84 4.57 8.05
C GLY A 312 24.53 4.09 6.76
N SER A 313 24.07 3.01 6.14
CA SER A 313 24.61 2.45 4.89
C SER A 313 23.50 1.88 4.02
N ASN A 314 23.74 1.82 2.72
CA ASN A 314 22.93 1.06 1.74
C ASN A 314 23.72 -0.10 1.10
N ILE A 315 24.94 -0.34 1.58
CA ILE A 315 25.84 -1.39 1.09
C ILE A 315 25.47 -2.71 1.76
N MET A 316 25.07 -3.71 0.98
CA MET A 316 24.59 -4.99 1.49
C MET A 316 25.60 -5.68 2.40
N SER A 317 26.88 -5.71 2.01
CA SER A 317 27.96 -6.34 2.79
C SER A 317 28.33 -5.61 4.09
N GLU A 318 27.83 -4.41 4.31
CA GLU A 318 27.95 -3.67 5.59
C GLU A 318 26.75 -3.92 6.51
N LEU A 319 25.66 -4.45 5.99
CA LEU A 319 24.38 -4.63 6.68
C LEU A 319 24.05 -6.09 6.97
N MET A 320 24.51 -7.00 6.09
CA MET A 320 24.18 -8.42 6.13
C MET A 320 25.44 -9.28 6.27
N THR A 321 25.26 -10.48 6.84
CA THR A 321 26.32 -11.46 6.98
C THR A 321 26.79 -11.97 5.62
N GLU A 322 28.00 -12.51 5.54
CA GLU A 322 28.52 -13.13 4.32
C GLU A 322 27.64 -14.31 3.89
N GLU A 323 27.19 -15.11 4.84
CA GLU A 323 26.31 -16.25 4.61
C GLU A 323 24.94 -15.84 4.03
N ALA A 324 24.43 -14.67 4.44
CA ALA A 324 23.16 -14.14 3.90
C ALA A 324 23.29 -13.58 2.47
N LEU A 325 24.50 -13.34 1.99
CA LEU A 325 24.79 -12.83 0.65
C LEU A 325 25.35 -13.90 -0.29
N ASP A 326 25.76 -15.06 0.23
CA ASP A 326 26.27 -16.19 -0.55
C ASP A 326 25.15 -17.18 -0.86
N LEU A 327 24.67 -17.18 -2.11
CA LEU A 327 23.62 -18.10 -2.58
C LEU A 327 23.98 -19.60 -2.46
N SER A 328 25.22 -19.95 -2.18
CA SER A 328 25.60 -21.32 -1.85
C SER A 328 25.36 -21.69 -0.38
N SER A 329 25.06 -20.71 0.46
CA SER A 329 24.70 -20.92 1.86
C SER A 329 23.22 -21.34 1.99
N PRO A 330 22.86 -22.18 2.99
CA PRO A 330 21.48 -22.55 3.23
C PRO A 330 20.55 -21.37 3.55
N GLN A 331 21.07 -20.32 4.20
CA GLN A 331 20.30 -19.12 4.59
C GLN A 331 19.90 -18.32 3.35
N ALA A 332 20.85 -17.98 2.49
CA ALA A 332 20.60 -17.19 1.29
C ALA A 332 19.78 -17.97 0.26
N ASP A 333 20.07 -19.28 0.08
CA ASP A 333 19.31 -20.16 -0.81
C ASP A 333 17.83 -20.24 -0.39
N MET A 334 17.56 -20.47 0.89
CA MET A 334 16.19 -20.54 1.40
C MET A 334 15.48 -19.16 1.31
N LEU A 335 16.17 -18.05 1.61
CA LEU A 335 15.59 -16.71 1.42
C LEU A 335 15.24 -16.48 -0.05
N TYR A 336 16.12 -16.85 -0.97
CA TYR A 336 15.86 -16.75 -2.41
C TYR A 336 14.62 -17.57 -2.83
N GLU A 337 14.50 -18.81 -2.37
CA GLU A 337 13.33 -19.66 -2.66
C GLU A 337 12.03 -19.05 -2.11
N LEU A 338 12.03 -18.50 -0.89
CA LEU A 338 10.86 -17.85 -0.34
C LEU A 338 10.49 -16.58 -1.13
N LEU A 339 11.47 -15.81 -1.59
CA LEU A 339 11.23 -14.66 -2.47
C LEU A 339 10.67 -15.10 -3.82
N LEU A 340 11.15 -16.22 -4.37
CA LEU A 340 10.63 -16.78 -5.61
C LEU A 340 9.17 -17.24 -5.46
N TRP A 341 8.79 -17.86 -4.35
CA TRP A 341 7.40 -18.26 -4.06
C TRP A 341 6.46 -17.04 -3.92
N ASN A 342 7.01 -15.88 -3.53
CA ASN A 342 6.28 -14.63 -3.44
C ASN A 342 6.39 -13.76 -4.70
N SER A 343 6.90 -14.30 -5.79
CA SER A 343 6.91 -13.63 -7.08
C SER A 343 5.51 -13.63 -7.72
N ASN A 344 5.16 -12.51 -8.36
CA ASN A 344 3.92 -12.36 -9.13
C ASN A 344 4.16 -12.41 -10.64
N VAL A 345 5.41 -12.56 -11.10
CA VAL A 345 5.71 -12.66 -12.53
C VAL A 345 5.23 -14.00 -13.12
N GLY A 346 4.78 -13.95 -14.38
CA GLY A 346 4.28 -15.15 -15.07
C GLY A 346 2.82 -15.50 -14.77
N TYR A 347 2.12 -14.69 -13.97
CA TYR A 347 0.67 -14.81 -13.82
C TYR A 347 -0.04 -14.31 -15.09
N ASP A 348 -1.02 -15.07 -15.58
CA ASP A 348 -1.83 -14.73 -16.75
C ASP A 348 -2.98 -13.80 -16.34
N LEU A 349 -2.66 -12.52 -16.14
CA LEU A 349 -3.59 -11.50 -15.73
C LEU A 349 -4.69 -11.27 -16.80
N GLN A 350 -5.95 -11.43 -16.43
CA GLN A 350 -7.09 -11.31 -17.35
C GLN A 350 -7.61 -9.87 -17.46
N SER A 351 -7.56 -9.12 -16.37
CA SER A 351 -8.10 -7.75 -16.29
C SER A 351 -7.25 -6.74 -17.04
N PRO A 352 -7.86 -5.65 -17.55
CA PRO A 352 -7.09 -4.50 -18.02
C PRO A 352 -6.16 -3.96 -16.96
N ALA A 353 -4.93 -3.60 -17.33
CA ALA A 353 -3.95 -3.12 -16.38
C ALA A 353 -3.10 -1.96 -16.93
N TYR A 354 -2.67 -1.09 -16.02
CA TYR A 354 -1.71 -0.02 -16.26
C TYR A 354 -0.56 -0.15 -15.25
N PHE A 355 0.64 -0.32 -15.78
CA PHE A 355 1.87 -0.42 -15.00
C PHE A 355 2.73 0.81 -15.27
N LEU A 356 3.12 1.53 -14.21
CA LEU A 356 4.04 2.66 -14.31
C LEU A 356 5.33 2.38 -13.56
N HIS A 357 6.47 2.65 -14.18
CA HIS A 357 7.77 2.59 -13.53
C HIS A 357 8.70 3.64 -14.12
N SER A 358 9.34 4.43 -13.27
CA SER A 358 10.36 5.38 -13.74
C SER A 358 11.65 4.65 -14.09
N VAL A 359 12.26 5.00 -15.22
CA VAL A 359 13.58 4.45 -15.59
C VAL A 359 14.70 4.98 -14.68
N GLU A 360 14.45 6.09 -13.97
CA GLU A 360 15.35 6.71 -12.98
C GLU A 360 14.94 6.39 -11.53
N ASP A 361 14.18 5.30 -11.32
CA ASP A 361 13.76 4.87 -9.99
C ASP A 361 14.99 4.47 -9.16
N ASP A 362 15.17 5.18 -8.03
CA ASP A 362 16.32 5.04 -7.13
C ASP A 362 16.08 4.04 -5.99
N VAL A 363 14.89 3.43 -5.95
CA VAL A 363 14.45 2.50 -4.92
C VAL A 363 14.18 1.11 -5.47
N MET A 364 13.27 1.04 -6.44
CA MET A 364 12.83 -0.23 -7.01
C MET A 364 13.48 -0.44 -8.37
N PRO A 365 14.29 -1.51 -8.54
CA PRO A 365 14.92 -1.79 -9.83
C PRO A 365 13.88 -1.99 -10.92
N LEU A 366 14.08 -1.31 -12.07
CA LEU A 366 13.19 -1.38 -13.23
C LEU A 366 12.96 -2.82 -13.71
N LEU A 367 13.93 -3.71 -13.44
CA LEU A 367 13.83 -5.13 -13.79
C LEU A 367 12.53 -5.79 -13.31
N ASN A 368 11.93 -5.31 -12.21
CA ASN A 368 10.66 -5.84 -11.70
C ASN A 368 9.55 -5.73 -12.74
N THR A 369 9.38 -4.55 -13.33
CA THR A 369 8.36 -4.33 -14.35
C THR A 369 8.74 -4.95 -15.69
N LEU A 370 10.03 -4.94 -16.06
CA LEU A 370 10.50 -5.62 -17.27
C LEU A 370 10.31 -7.15 -17.19
N ASN A 371 10.59 -7.76 -16.03
CA ASN A 371 10.35 -9.18 -15.83
C ASN A 371 8.84 -9.50 -15.81
N LEU A 372 8.02 -8.63 -15.22
CA LEU A 372 6.57 -8.79 -15.26
C LEU A 372 6.06 -8.75 -16.71
N GLU A 373 6.44 -7.74 -17.49
CA GLU A 373 6.06 -7.59 -18.90
C GLU A 373 6.51 -8.78 -19.75
N SER A 374 7.78 -9.17 -19.63
CA SER A 374 8.38 -10.22 -20.45
C SER A 374 7.86 -11.61 -20.16
N LYS A 375 7.42 -11.87 -18.91
CA LYS A 375 6.90 -13.16 -18.45
C LYS A 375 5.37 -13.22 -18.42
N MET A 376 4.67 -12.09 -18.72
CA MET A 376 3.21 -12.06 -18.84
C MET A 376 2.79 -12.90 -20.06
N PRO A 377 1.96 -13.94 -19.87
CA PRO A 377 1.54 -14.82 -20.99
C PRO A 377 0.79 -14.08 -22.09
N ASP A 378 -0.10 -13.14 -21.71
CA ASP A 378 -0.83 -12.26 -22.64
C ASP A 378 -0.79 -10.82 -22.15
N ASN A 379 -0.18 -9.94 -22.96
CA ASN A 379 -0.12 -8.50 -22.70
C ASN A 379 -1.30 -7.72 -23.33
N THR A 380 -2.31 -8.38 -23.88
CA THR A 380 -3.50 -7.71 -24.42
C THR A 380 -4.23 -6.94 -23.32
N GLY A 381 -4.47 -5.63 -23.53
CA GLY A 381 -5.10 -4.77 -22.55
C GLY A 381 -4.20 -4.37 -21.36
N LYS A 382 -2.89 -4.64 -21.45
CA LYS A 382 -1.88 -4.20 -20.48
C LYS A 382 -1.10 -3.04 -21.08
N GLU A 383 -0.93 -1.99 -20.30
CA GLU A 383 -0.19 -0.77 -20.67
C GLU A 383 1.00 -0.62 -19.73
N TYR A 384 2.20 -0.44 -20.31
CA TYR A 384 3.44 -0.25 -19.56
C TYR A 384 4.00 1.13 -19.84
N ASP A 385 3.98 1.99 -18.84
CA ASP A 385 4.49 3.36 -18.90
C ASP A 385 5.87 3.42 -18.25
N LEU A 386 6.91 3.18 -19.06
CA LEU A 386 8.31 3.10 -18.66
C LEU A 386 9.05 4.37 -19.14
N ASN A 387 8.80 5.49 -18.49
CA ASN A 387 9.40 6.78 -18.83
C ASN A 387 10.24 7.34 -17.67
N ASP A 388 10.98 8.40 -17.95
CA ASP A 388 11.68 9.16 -16.92
C ASP A 388 10.68 10.06 -16.17
N TYR A 389 10.35 9.65 -14.96
CA TYR A 389 9.53 10.40 -14.01
C TYR A 389 10.33 10.85 -12.78
N GLY A 390 11.66 10.72 -12.84
CA GLY A 390 12.56 11.00 -11.73
C GLY A 390 12.59 9.84 -10.71
N SER A 391 12.88 10.20 -9.46
CA SER A 391 12.98 9.25 -8.34
C SER A 391 11.69 8.46 -8.09
N HIS A 392 11.79 7.40 -7.29
CA HIS A 392 10.65 6.58 -6.86
C HIS A 392 9.47 7.41 -6.31
N LEU A 393 9.77 8.43 -5.48
CA LEU A 393 8.75 9.31 -4.93
C LEU A 393 8.10 10.22 -5.98
N GLU A 394 8.88 10.76 -6.91
CA GLU A 394 8.37 11.62 -7.99
C GLU A 394 7.50 10.81 -8.95
N ALA A 395 7.90 9.59 -9.27
CA ALA A 395 7.13 8.65 -10.08
C ALA A 395 5.78 8.27 -9.42
N ASN A 396 5.73 8.12 -8.08
CA ASN A 396 4.47 7.91 -7.37
C ASN A 396 3.47 9.05 -7.59
N ILE A 397 3.95 10.30 -7.59
CA ILE A 397 3.08 11.47 -7.86
C ILE A 397 2.49 11.41 -9.27
N GLN A 398 3.31 11.01 -10.26
CA GLN A 398 2.83 10.81 -11.63
C GLN A 398 1.85 9.64 -11.72
N PHE A 399 2.13 8.53 -11.04
CA PHE A 399 1.24 7.38 -10.94
C PHE A 399 -0.14 7.77 -10.39
N MET A 400 -0.18 8.43 -9.23
CA MET A 400 -1.41 8.92 -8.61
C MET A 400 -2.21 9.84 -9.53
N LYS A 401 -1.52 10.69 -10.30
CA LYS A 401 -2.15 11.56 -11.29
C LYS A 401 -2.77 10.76 -12.43
N SER A 402 -2.05 9.77 -12.97
CA SER A 402 -2.55 8.91 -14.05
C SER A 402 -3.81 8.16 -13.61
N VAL A 403 -3.80 7.54 -12.43
CA VAL A 403 -4.97 6.87 -11.85
C VAL A 403 -6.14 7.85 -11.71
N TYR A 404 -5.91 9.03 -11.11
CA TYR A 404 -6.97 10.02 -10.88
C TYR A 404 -7.57 10.55 -12.18
N GLN A 405 -6.81 10.67 -13.25
CA GLN A 405 -7.29 11.15 -14.55
C GLN A 405 -8.13 10.12 -15.30
N ASP A 406 -7.82 8.84 -15.11
CA ASP A 406 -8.49 7.74 -15.80
C ASP A 406 -9.80 7.30 -15.09
N LEU A 407 -9.90 7.52 -13.75
CA LEU A 407 -11.14 7.38 -12.98
C LEU A 407 -12.16 8.46 -13.35
#